data_4999ddb37c100757ebe6dff7d9c2420a
#
_entry.id   4999ddb37c100757ebe6dff7d9c2420a
#
_cell.length_a   1.000
_cell.length_b   1.000
_cell.length_c   1.000
_cell.angle_alpha   90.00
_cell.angle_beta   90.00
_cell.angle_gamma   90.00
#
_symmetry.space_group_name_H-M   'P 1'
#
loop_
_entity.id
_entity.type
_entity.pdbx_description
1 polymer ?
#
loop_
_entity_poly.entity_id
_entity_poly.type
_entity_poly.pdbx_seq_one_letter_code
_entity_poly.pdbx_strand_id
1 'polypeptide(L)' 'MFTGENAVQSKLLYRGYQLEVRRAPSGWRVGIYPRTADLPILSRCEVIALDQHEALLIARHRVDGVMSL' A
#
# COMPACT_ATOMS: atom_id res chain seq x y z
N MET A 1 -5.48 23.93 5.67
CA MET A 1 -4.38 23.86 4.73
C MET A 1 -3.69 22.50 4.79
N PHE A 2 -3.35 21.94 3.68
CA PHE A 2 -2.75 20.63 3.68
C PHE A 2 -1.29 20.70 3.92
N THR A 3 -0.82 19.76 4.70
CA THR A 3 0.60 19.47 4.67
C THR A 3 0.77 18.44 3.58
N GLY A 4 1.82 18.04 3.20
CA GLY A 4 2.00 17.00 2.22
C GLY A 4 1.96 15.59 2.77
N GLU A 5 1.74 15.46 4.09
CA GLU A 5 1.89 14.17 4.72
C GLU A 5 0.87 13.15 4.28
N ASN A 6 -0.37 13.59 4.05
CA ASN A 6 -1.43 12.67 3.64
C ASN A 6 -1.58 12.57 2.13
N ALA A 7 -0.78 13.30 1.39
CA ALA A 7 -0.85 13.26 -0.06
C ALA A 7 -0.16 12.01 -0.57
N VAL A 8 -0.74 11.42 -1.62
CA VAL A 8 -0.14 10.25 -2.25
C VAL A 8 1.10 10.69 -2.99
N GLN A 9 2.25 10.09 -2.65
CA GLN A 9 3.51 10.40 -3.29
C GLN A 9 3.67 9.66 -4.59
N SER A 10 3.22 8.40 -4.62
CA SER A 10 3.25 7.64 -5.85
C SER A 10 2.21 6.52 -5.78
N LYS A 11 1.81 6.06 -6.96
CA LYS A 11 0.85 4.98 -7.10
C LYS A 11 1.46 3.92 -7.98
N LEU A 12 1.32 2.67 -7.55
CA LEU A 12 1.87 1.54 -8.26
C LEU A 12 0.79 0.48 -8.43
N LEU A 13 0.83 -0.23 -9.54
CA LEU A 13 -0.06 -1.38 -9.72
C LEU A 13 0.71 -2.66 -9.47
N TYR A 14 0.11 -3.54 -8.68
CA TYR A 14 0.73 -4.82 -8.39
C TYR A 14 -0.35 -5.91 -8.31
N ARG A 15 -0.37 -6.78 -9.31
CA ARG A 15 -1.28 -7.94 -9.35
C ARG A 15 -2.75 -7.56 -9.17
N GLY A 16 -3.14 -6.43 -9.77
CA GLY A 16 -4.52 -5.96 -9.71
C GLY A 16 -4.83 -5.06 -8.53
N TYR A 17 -3.86 -4.83 -7.67
CA TYR A 17 -4.02 -3.91 -6.55
C TYR A 17 -3.26 -2.63 -6.81
N GLN A 18 -3.82 -1.53 -6.33
CA GLN A 18 -3.15 -0.25 -6.38
C GLN A 18 -2.48 0.01 -5.03
N LEU A 19 -1.18 0.25 -5.07
CA LEU A 19 -0.40 0.56 -3.89
C LEU A 19 -0.19 2.06 -3.86
N GLU A 20 -0.68 2.72 -2.81
CA GLU A 20 -0.57 4.16 -2.68
C GLU A 20 0.43 4.49 -1.59
N VAL A 21 1.52 5.13 -1.98
CA VAL A 21 2.63 5.43 -1.09
C VAL A 21 2.47 6.84 -0.55
N ARG A 22 2.53 6.98 0.78
CA ARG A 22 2.43 8.27 1.46
C ARG A 22 3.51 8.39 2.50
N ARG A 23 3.89 9.64 2.78
CA ARG A 23 4.76 9.90 3.92
C ARG A 23 3.93 9.80 5.20
N ALA A 24 4.55 9.29 6.25
CA ALA A 24 3.95 9.23 7.57
C ALA A 24 4.85 10.00 8.54
N PRO A 25 4.34 10.37 9.72
CA PRO A 25 5.17 11.15 10.65
C PRO A 25 6.49 10.49 11.00
N SER A 26 6.54 9.17 11.04
CA SER A 26 7.76 8.48 11.41
C SER A 26 8.15 7.43 10.36
N GLY A 27 7.90 7.73 9.10
CA GLY A 27 8.30 6.78 8.07
C GLY A 27 7.41 6.86 6.84
N TRP A 28 6.96 5.71 6.36
CA TRP A 28 6.18 5.61 5.14
C TRP A 28 4.96 4.74 5.36
N ARG A 29 3.90 5.06 4.64
CA ARG A 29 2.66 4.31 4.68
C ARG A 29 2.29 3.89 3.27
N VAL A 30 1.88 2.63 3.10
CA VAL A 30 1.41 2.13 1.81
C VAL A 30 0.02 1.58 2.00
N GLY A 31 -0.94 2.12 1.25
CA GLY A 31 -2.30 1.60 1.23
C GLY A 31 -2.45 0.61 0.08
N ILE A 32 -3.21 -0.46 0.30
CA ILE A 32 -3.39 -1.54 -0.68
C ILE A 32 -4.86 -1.61 -1.01
N TYR A 33 -5.22 -1.30 -2.26
CA TYR A 33 -6.62 -1.23 -2.68
C TYR A 33 -6.85 -2.05 -3.93
N PRO A 34 -7.86 -2.91 -3.95
CA PRO A 34 -8.16 -3.67 -5.18
C PRO A 34 -8.70 -2.73 -6.25
N ARG A 35 -8.30 -2.98 -7.50
CA ARG A 35 -8.73 -2.17 -8.62
C ARG A 35 -10.05 -2.67 -9.21
N THR A 36 -10.43 -3.91 -8.91
CA THR A 36 -11.65 -4.48 -9.45
C THR A 36 -12.46 -5.10 -8.32
N ALA A 37 -13.77 -5.25 -8.54
CA ALA A 37 -14.66 -5.74 -7.50
C ALA A 37 -14.48 -7.24 -7.21
N ASP A 38 -13.86 -7.97 -8.13
CA ASP A 38 -13.66 -9.40 -7.93
C ASP A 38 -12.43 -9.74 -7.12
N LEU A 39 -11.59 -8.74 -6.80
CA LEU A 39 -10.45 -8.97 -5.94
C LEU A 39 -10.82 -8.74 -4.49
N PRO A 40 -10.30 -9.57 -3.59
CA PRO A 40 -10.64 -9.39 -2.17
C PRO A 40 -10.00 -8.15 -1.57
N ILE A 41 -10.72 -7.54 -0.63
CA ILE A 41 -10.17 -6.44 0.14
C ILE A 41 -9.33 -7.04 1.26
N LEU A 42 -8.09 -6.58 1.40
CA LEU A 42 -7.22 -7.09 2.44
C LEU A 42 -7.67 -6.57 3.79
N SER A 43 -7.69 -7.44 4.79
CA SER A 43 -8.03 -7.04 6.15
C SER A 43 -6.97 -6.10 6.73
N ARG A 44 -5.73 -6.24 6.27
CA ARG A 44 -4.64 -5.36 6.67
C ARG A 44 -4.16 -4.60 5.45
N CYS A 45 -4.95 -3.62 5.06
CA CYS A 45 -4.71 -2.91 3.80
C CYS A 45 -3.73 -1.74 3.94
N GLU A 46 -3.16 -1.53 5.12
CA GLU A 46 -2.15 -0.50 5.30
C GLU A 46 -0.87 -1.08 5.87
N VAL A 47 0.25 -0.60 5.34
CA VAL A 47 1.57 -0.98 5.80
C VAL A 47 2.28 0.28 6.25
N ILE A 48 2.94 0.23 7.40
CA ILE A 48 3.76 1.33 7.90
C ILE A 48 5.15 0.79 8.17
N ALA A 49 6.16 1.46 7.64
CA ALA A 49 7.54 1.08 7.84
C ALA A 49 8.42 2.33 7.83
N LEU A 50 9.61 2.21 8.38
CA LEU A 50 10.53 3.34 8.43
C LEU A 50 11.08 3.68 7.06
N ASP A 51 11.22 2.68 6.19
CA ASP A 51 11.81 2.84 4.87
C ASP A 51 10.76 2.59 3.79
N GLN A 52 10.76 3.42 2.75
CA GLN A 52 9.79 3.30 1.67
C GLN A 52 9.91 1.95 0.97
N HIS A 53 11.14 1.52 0.70
CA HIS A 53 11.37 0.25 0.03
C HIS A 53 10.82 -0.91 0.85
N GLU A 54 11.06 -0.88 2.14
CA GLU A 54 10.56 -1.92 3.04
C GLU A 54 9.04 -1.93 3.08
N ALA A 55 8.41 -0.76 3.13
CA ALA A 55 6.96 -0.68 3.14
C ALA A 55 6.37 -1.30 1.88
N LEU A 56 6.99 -1.04 0.73
CA LEU A 56 6.52 -1.61 -0.52
C LEU A 56 6.72 -3.12 -0.57
N LEU A 57 7.83 -3.62 -0.05
CA LEU A 57 8.06 -5.06 0.01
C LEU A 57 6.99 -5.75 0.85
N ILE A 58 6.69 -5.18 2.01
CA ILE A 58 5.67 -5.76 2.87
C ILE A 58 4.30 -5.73 2.18
N ALA A 59 3.99 -4.62 1.51
CA ALA A 59 2.72 -4.51 0.80
C ALA A 59 2.59 -5.57 -0.28
N ARG A 60 3.65 -5.79 -1.06
CA ARG A 60 3.64 -6.81 -2.09
C ARG A 60 3.46 -8.21 -1.50
N HIS A 61 4.12 -8.47 -0.38
CA HIS A 61 3.97 -9.74 0.30
C HIS A 61 2.54 -10.00 0.73
N ARG A 62 1.85 -8.98 1.19
CA ARG A 62 0.46 -9.15 1.59
C ARG A 62 -0.43 -9.45 0.40
N VAL A 63 -0.20 -8.79 -0.73
CA VAL A 63 -0.94 -9.08 -1.96
C VAL A 63 -0.65 -10.52 -2.39
N ASP A 64 0.62 -10.91 -2.38
CA ASP A 64 1.00 -12.26 -2.78
C ASP A 64 0.33 -13.32 -1.92
N GLY A 65 0.23 -13.05 -0.61
CA GLY A 65 -0.42 -13.99 0.29
C GLY A 65 -1.88 -14.19 -0.05
N VAL A 66 -2.58 -13.11 -0.42
CA VAL A 66 -3.98 -13.20 -0.80
C VAL A 66 -4.12 -13.92 -2.13
N MET A 67 -3.24 -13.63 -3.08
CA MET A 67 -3.33 -14.19 -4.42
C MET A 67 -2.87 -15.64 -4.48
N SER A 68 -2.18 -16.11 -3.46
CA SER A 68 -1.65 -17.47 -3.45
C SER A 68 -2.63 -18.50 -2.93
N LEU A 69 -3.81 -18.10 -2.54
CA LEU A 69 -4.81 -19.01 -1.98
C LEU A 69 -5.55 -19.87 -3.03
#